data_67a40112426a968b573aea278e70a7f3
#
_entry.id   67a40112426a968b573aea278e70a7f3
#
_cell.length_a   1.000
_cell.length_b   1.000
_cell.length_c   1.000
_cell.angle_alpha   90.00
_cell.angle_beta   90.00
_cell.angle_gamma   90.00
#
_symmetry.space_group_name_H-M   'P 1'
#
loop_
_entity.id
_entity.type
_entity.pdbx_description
1 polymer ?
#
loop_
_entity_poly.entity_id
_entity_poly.type
_entity_poly.pdbx_seq_one_letter_code
_entity_poly.pdbx_strand_id
1 'polypeptide(L)'
;MTKRVAIIQSNYIPWKGYFNIIKCVDHFVLLDNVQYTRRDWRNRNLIKTKAGLKWLTIPVTVKSKYHIKIMDVQADGFDWRRDHWNQLKEAYGTSQYFKDIAPFFEEIYLQNNDLNLSKINYTFIMRILSILKISTNLNWSMEFPNAPDGKTERLVHICKRLNATEYISGMAAKDYLDVKLFEKENIKVVWADYSGYRPYNQLYPPFEHGVSILDMLFNEGVQSVHLLKDKIWV
;
A
#
# COMPACT_ATOMS: atom_id res chain seq x y z
N MET A 1 -10.12 -13.26 -22.13
CA MET A 1 -8.86 -12.74 -21.55
C MET A 1 -9.02 -12.72 -20.04
N THR A 2 -7.99 -13.11 -19.30
CA THR A 2 -8.01 -13.03 -17.83
C THR A 2 -7.91 -11.56 -17.40
N LYS A 3 -8.83 -11.12 -16.54
CA LYS A 3 -8.83 -9.78 -15.96
C LYS A 3 -8.71 -9.88 -14.44
N ARG A 4 -7.62 -9.38 -13.89
CA ARG A 4 -7.25 -9.48 -12.47
C ARG A 4 -7.54 -8.19 -11.73
N VAL A 5 -8.19 -8.32 -10.59
CA VAL A 5 -8.51 -7.20 -9.69
C VAL A 5 -8.00 -7.52 -8.29
N ALA A 6 -7.39 -6.53 -7.63
CA ALA A 6 -7.12 -6.57 -6.19
C ALA A 6 -7.78 -5.37 -5.52
N ILE A 7 -8.29 -5.56 -4.31
CA ILE A 7 -9.02 -4.52 -3.56
C ILE A 7 -8.45 -4.51 -2.14
N ILE A 8 -7.72 -3.46 -1.78
CA ILE A 8 -7.03 -3.36 -0.49
C ILE A 8 -7.12 -1.90 -0.02
N GLN A 9 -7.23 -1.68 1.29
CA GLN A 9 -7.19 -0.32 1.86
C GLN A 9 -5.87 0.37 1.54
N SER A 10 -5.90 1.71 1.43
CA SER A 10 -4.66 2.47 1.29
C SER A 10 -3.79 2.34 2.55
N ASN A 11 -2.49 2.27 2.36
CA ASN A 11 -1.50 2.19 3.42
C ASN A 11 -0.47 3.30 3.26
N TYR A 12 0.05 3.78 4.40
CA TYR A 12 1.13 4.75 4.40
C TYR A 12 2.45 4.08 4.01
N ILE A 13 3.10 4.59 2.94
CA ILE A 13 4.39 4.08 2.41
C ILE A 13 4.50 2.55 2.49
N PRO A 14 3.60 1.76 1.84
CA PRO A 14 3.48 0.33 2.06
C PRO A 14 4.77 -0.45 1.79
N TRP A 15 4.83 -1.68 2.29
CA TRP A 15 5.93 -2.60 2.01
C TRP A 15 5.89 -3.14 0.57
N LYS A 16 6.99 -3.73 0.12
CA LYS A 16 7.12 -4.24 -1.27
C LYS A 16 6.02 -5.20 -1.72
N GLY A 17 5.47 -6.03 -0.82
CA GLY A 17 4.39 -6.96 -1.17
C GLY A 17 3.09 -6.28 -1.60
N TYR A 18 2.79 -5.10 -1.08
CA TYR A 18 1.66 -4.28 -1.52
C TYR A 18 1.83 -3.83 -2.98
N PHE A 19 3.01 -3.36 -3.35
CA PHE A 19 3.32 -2.96 -4.73
C PHE A 19 3.44 -4.15 -5.66
N ASN A 20 3.83 -5.30 -5.14
CA ASN A 20 3.85 -6.53 -5.94
C ASN A 20 2.44 -6.99 -6.34
N ILE A 21 1.44 -6.90 -5.44
CA ILE A 21 0.05 -7.14 -5.85
C ILE A 21 -0.35 -6.14 -6.93
N ILE A 22 -0.07 -4.84 -6.74
CA ILE A 22 -0.41 -3.82 -7.74
C ILE A 22 0.22 -4.19 -9.10
N LYS A 23 1.50 -4.55 -9.16
CA LYS A 23 2.20 -4.94 -10.39
C LYS A 23 1.52 -6.12 -11.12
N CYS A 24 0.89 -7.02 -10.38
CA CYS A 24 0.37 -8.29 -10.90
C CYS A 24 -1.11 -8.26 -11.32
N VAL A 25 -1.79 -7.10 -11.25
CA VAL A 25 -3.22 -6.97 -11.56
C VAL A 25 -3.49 -5.91 -12.62
N ASP A 26 -4.65 -6.00 -13.28
CA ASP A 26 -5.08 -5.01 -14.27
C ASP A 26 -5.71 -3.78 -13.59
N HIS A 27 -6.43 -4.02 -12.47
CA HIS A 27 -7.00 -2.97 -11.64
C HIS A 27 -6.68 -3.21 -10.17
N PHE A 28 -6.24 -2.16 -9.51
CA PHE A 28 -6.09 -2.14 -8.06
C PHE A 28 -7.03 -1.10 -7.46
N VAL A 29 -7.88 -1.51 -6.51
CA VAL A 29 -8.88 -0.63 -5.90
C VAL A 29 -8.51 -0.31 -4.47
N LEU A 30 -8.39 0.97 -4.15
CA LEU A 30 -8.20 1.48 -2.80
C LEU A 30 -9.54 1.43 -2.04
N LEU A 31 -9.66 0.52 -1.08
CA LEU A 31 -10.88 0.27 -0.30
C LEU A 31 -10.96 1.20 0.91
N ASP A 32 -11.13 2.48 0.70
CA ASP A 32 -11.08 3.47 1.77
C ASP A 32 -12.46 3.95 2.27
N ASN A 33 -13.55 3.46 1.69
CA ASN A 33 -14.92 3.66 2.18
C ASN A 33 -15.33 2.68 3.30
N VAL A 34 -14.34 2.02 3.93
CA VAL A 34 -14.52 1.11 5.09
C VAL A 34 -13.96 1.73 6.36
N GLN A 35 -14.31 1.15 7.50
CA GLN A 35 -13.92 1.64 8.81
C GLN A 35 -12.40 1.68 8.97
N TYR A 36 -11.89 2.78 9.51
CA TYR A 36 -10.50 2.94 9.89
C TYR A 36 -10.16 2.10 11.13
N THR A 37 -9.07 1.36 11.07
CA THR A 37 -8.50 0.60 12.20
C THR A 37 -7.31 1.35 12.79
N ARG A 38 -7.33 1.53 14.12
CA ARG A 38 -6.23 2.20 14.83
C ARG A 38 -5.00 1.29 14.91
N ARG A 39 -3.82 1.90 14.92
CA ARG A 39 -2.53 1.19 15.05
C ARG A 39 -2.31 0.16 13.95
N ASP A 40 -2.80 0.45 12.78
CA ASP A 40 -2.69 -0.39 11.59
C ASP A 40 -1.91 0.36 10.48
N TRP A 41 -1.60 -0.31 9.40
CA TRP A 41 -0.79 0.17 8.27
C TRP A 41 -1.36 1.40 7.54
N ARG A 42 -2.61 1.81 7.87
CA ARG A 42 -3.28 2.97 7.25
C ARG A 42 -2.49 4.26 7.46
N ASN A 43 -1.99 4.49 8.67
CA ASN A 43 -1.31 5.73 9.05
C ASN A 43 0.12 5.53 9.54
N ARG A 44 0.70 4.35 9.44
CA ARG A 44 2.07 4.09 9.90
C ARG A 44 2.75 2.98 9.11
N ASN A 45 4.07 3.00 9.11
CA ASN A 45 4.88 1.91 8.60
C ASN A 45 6.24 1.85 9.30
N LEU A 46 6.93 0.72 9.14
CA LEU A 46 8.28 0.51 9.68
C LEU A 46 9.33 0.96 8.67
N ILE A 47 10.36 1.60 9.19
CA ILE A 47 11.63 1.84 8.49
C ILE A 47 12.76 1.15 9.24
N LYS A 48 13.86 0.89 8.54
CA LYS A 48 15.06 0.32 9.14
C LYS A 48 16.06 1.44 9.45
N THR A 49 16.56 1.43 10.68
CA THR A 49 17.55 2.40 11.16
C THR A 49 18.76 1.66 11.74
N LYS A 50 19.83 2.39 12.04
CA LYS A 50 21.01 1.84 12.73
C LYS A 50 20.65 1.24 14.10
N ALA A 51 19.60 1.73 14.77
CA ALA A 51 19.12 1.24 16.07
C ALA A 51 18.06 0.13 15.94
N GLY A 52 17.76 -0.34 14.73
CA GLY A 52 16.71 -1.35 14.46
C GLY A 52 15.49 -0.77 13.78
N LEU A 53 14.36 -1.46 13.91
CA LEU A 53 13.10 -1.04 13.29
C LEU A 53 12.47 0.14 14.02
N LYS A 54 11.98 1.10 13.26
CA LYS A 54 11.32 2.31 13.77
C LYS A 54 10.00 2.57 13.06
N TRP A 55 8.95 2.87 13.81
CA TRP A 55 7.68 3.29 13.26
C TRP A 55 7.72 4.75 12.83
N LEU A 56 7.29 5.01 11.60
CA LEU A 56 6.83 6.33 11.16
C LEU A 56 5.30 6.33 11.23
N THR A 57 4.73 7.20 12.06
CA THR A 57 3.28 7.24 12.30
C THR A 57 2.75 8.64 12.03
N ILE A 58 1.85 8.77 11.06
CA ILE A 58 1.07 10.00 10.84
C ILE A 58 0.10 10.14 12.00
N PRO A 59 0.17 11.21 12.80
CA PRO A 59 -0.84 11.48 13.82
C PRO A 59 -2.19 11.77 13.14
N VAL A 60 -3.29 11.23 13.70
CA VAL A 60 -4.63 11.36 13.09
C VAL A 60 -5.68 11.71 14.13
N THR A 61 -6.64 12.54 13.73
CA THR A 61 -7.73 13.03 14.58
C THR A 61 -8.93 12.07 14.53
N VAL A 62 -8.87 11.00 15.34
CA VAL A 62 -9.90 9.95 15.40
C VAL A 62 -10.46 9.72 16.80
N LYS A 63 -10.19 10.63 17.76
CA LYS A 63 -10.73 10.52 19.13
C LYS A 63 -12.25 10.57 19.09
N SER A 64 -12.90 9.63 19.78
CA SER A 64 -14.36 9.48 19.82
C SER A 64 -15.08 9.20 18.50
N LYS A 65 -14.35 8.91 17.41
CA LYS A 65 -14.92 8.58 16.10
C LYS A 65 -14.73 7.09 15.79
N TYR A 66 -15.52 6.24 16.45
CA TYR A 66 -15.33 4.77 16.38
C TYR A 66 -15.62 4.16 15.01
N HIS A 67 -16.51 4.78 14.21
CA HIS A 67 -16.94 4.27 12.90
C HIS A 67 -16.47 5.13 11.72
N ILE A 68 -15.46 6.00 11.95
CA ILE A 68 -14.92 6.84 10.87
C ILE A 68 -14.35 5.97 9.74
N LYS A 69 -14.68 6.30 8.50
CA LYS A 69 -14.10 5.64 7.32
C LYS A 69 -12.70 6.15 7.06
N ILE A 70 -11.85 5.33 6.40
CA ILE A 70 -10.47 5.75 6.07
C ILE A 70 -10.47 7.03 5.25
N MET A 71 -11.37 7.15 4.29
CA MET A 71 -11.54 8.32 3.41
C MET A 71 -11.86 9.62 4.16
N ASP A 72 -12.36 9.54 5.40
CA ASP A 72 -12.75 10.70 6.22
C ASP A 72 -11.70 11.05 7.29
N VAL A 73 -10.66 10.23 7.44
CA VAL A 73 -9.60 10.45 8.43
C VAL A 73 -8.72 11.62 8.03
N GLN A 74 -8.45 12.51 8.98
CA GLN A 74 -7.55 13.65 8.79
C GLN A 74 -6.27 13.47 9.63
N ALA A 75 -5.14 13.82 9.06
CA ALA A 75 -3.90 13.97 9.79
C ALA A 75 -4.01 15.14 10.80
N ASP A 76 -3.36 15.00 11.94
CA ASP A 76 -3.30 16.03 12.98
C ASP A 76 -2.12 16.95 12.73
N GLY A 77 -2.38 18.00 11.96
CA GLY A 77 -1.37 19.00 11.57
C GLY A 77 -0.39 18.52 10.50
N PHE A 78 0.70 19.28 10.35
CA PHE A 78 1.70 19.09 9.29
C PHE A 78 3.11 18.73 9.81
N ASP A 79 3.39 18.91 11.09
CA ASP A 79 4.74 18.80 11.67
C ASP A 79 5.35 17.41 11.47
N TRP A 80 4.52 16.35 11.51
CA TRP A 80 4.94 14.97 11.26
C TRP A 80 5.67 14.81 9.92
N ARG A 81 5.38 15.63 8.92
CA ARG A 81 5.97 15.55 7.58
C ARG A 81 7.47 15.82 7.63
N ARG A 82 7.85 16.93 8.26
CA ARG A 82 9.27 17.30 8.45
C ARG A 82 9.99 16.30 9.34
N ASP A 83 9.32 15.82 10.38
CA ASP A 83 9.89 14.84 11.30
C ASP A 83 10.15 13.49 10.58
N HIS A 84 9.19 13.00 9.81
CA HIS A 84 9.36 11.77 9.02
C HIS A 84 10.46 11.93 7.96
N TRP A 85 10.50 13.08 7.27
CA TRP A 85 11.53 13.34 6.28
C TRP A 85 12.93 13.38 6.91
N ASN A 86 13.09 14.01 8.06
CA ASN A 86 14.35 14.02 8.78
C ASN A 86 14.76 12.62 9.23
N GLN A 87 13.83 11.81 9.72
CA GLN A 87 14.08 10.41 10.09
C GLN A 87 14.49 9.55 8.90
N LEU A 88 13.89 9.76 7.72
CA LEU A 88 14.29 9.08 6.49
C LEU A 88 15.68 9.49 6.03
N LYS A 89 16.03 10.78 6.10
CA LYS A 89 17.39 11.25 5.81
C LYS A 89 18.42 10.65 6.76
N GLU A 90 18.12 10.57 8.05
CA GLU A 90 18.99 9.95 9.04
C GLU A 90 19.18 8.46 8.76
N ALA A 91 18.09 7.73 8.46
CA ALA A 91 18.12 6.29 8.24
C ALA A 91 18.78 5.89 6.92
N TYR A 92 18.56 6.64 5.84
CA TYR A 92 18.92 6.23 4.48
C TYR A 92 19.87 7.17 3.74
N GLY A 93 20.30 8.27 4.35
CA GLY A 93 21.15 9.28 3.70
C GLY A 93 22.46 8.75 3.14
N THR A 94 22.94 7.60 3.62
CA THR A 94 24.15 6.92 3.14
C THR A 94 23.86 5.76 2.18
N SER A 95 22.59 5.46 1.88
CA SER A 95 22.24 4.40 0.94
C SER A 95 22.59 4.82 -0.50
N GLN A 96 22.89 3.82 -1.32
CA GLN A 96 23.48 4.00 -2.64
C GLN A 96 22.65 4.94 -3.56
N TYR A 97 21.33 4.83 -3.52
CA TYR A 97 20.44 5.59 -4.42
C TYR A 97 19.66 6.70 -3.70
N PHE A 98 20.05 7.05 -2.47
CA PHE A 98 19.33 8.07 -1.72
C PHE A 98 19.25 9.39 -2.49
N LYS A 99 20.37 9.87 -3.05
CA LYS A 99 20.42 11.15 -3.78
C LYS A 99 19.51 11.18 -5.00
N ASP A 100 19.33 10.03 -5.66
CA ASP A 100 18.51 9.93 -6.88
C ASP A 100 17.00 9.82 -6.55
N ILE A 101 16.69 9.17 -5.44
CA ILE A 101 15.31 8.86 -5.04
C ILE A 101 14.72 9.89 -4.08
N ALA A 102 15.53 10.48 -3.20
CA ALA A 102 15.09 11.41 -2.16
C ALA A 102 14.27 12.60 -2.70
N PRO A 103 14.63 13.26 -3.82
CA PRO A 103 13.88 14.42 -4.31
C PRO A 103 12.39 14.14 -4.55
N PHE A 104 12.04 12.93 -5.00
CA PHE A 104 10.66 12.53 -5.26
C PHE A 104 9.80 12.50 -3.99
N PHE A 105 10.40 12.18 -2.84
CA PHE A 105 9.71 12.11 -1.56
C PHE A 105 9.82 13.41 -0.76
N GLU A 106 10.93 14.13 -0.85
CA GLU A 106 11.10 15.45 -0.24
C GLU A 106 9.99 16.40 -0.65
N GLU A 107 9.67 16.45 -1.95
CA GLU A 107 8.55 17.21 -2.49
C GLU A 107 7.23 16.86 -1.78
N ILE A 108 6.91 15.57 -1.64
CA ILE A 108 5.67 15.13 -1.00
C ILE A 108 5.66 15.49 0.50
N TYR A 109 6.77 15.28 1.19
CA TYR A 109 6.84 15.58 2.62
C TYR A 109 6.80 17.06 2.92
N LEU A 110 7.44 17.92 2.12
CA LEU A 110 7.63 19.32 2.45
C LEU A 110 6.67 20.28 1.73
N GLN A 111 6.04 19.87 0.62
CA GLN A 111 5.20 20.74 -0.21
C GLN A 111 3.73 20.32 -0.28
N ASN A 112 3.39 19.07 0.01
CA ASN A 112 2.01 18.60 -0.02
C ASN A 112 1.25 19.12 1.22
N ASN A 113 0.10 19.79 0.99
CA ASN A 113 -0.72 20.38 2.04
C ASN A 113 -2.02 19.61 2.32
N ASP A 114 -2.16 18.38 1.83
CA ASP A 114 -3.36 17.59 2.07
C ASP A 114 -3.34 17.00 3.50
N LEU A 115 -4.44 17.15 4.21
CA LEU A 115 -4.63 16.55 5.54
C LEU A 115 -5.39 15.23 5.47
N ASN A 116 -6.07 14.92 4.36
CA ASN A 116 -6.83 13.68 4.23
C ASN A 116 -5.88 12.48 4.11
N LEU A 117 -5.98 11.53 5.05
CA LEU A 117 -5.10 10.37 5.14
C LEU A 117 -5.12 9.52 3.85
N SER A 118 -6.29 9.30 3.29
CA SER A 118 -6.47 8.51 2.07
C SER A 118 -5.76 9.16 0.89
N LYS A 119 -5.88 10.48 0.73
CA LYS A 119 -5.17 11.25 -0.31
C LYS A 119 -3.66 11.29 -0.09
N ILE A 120 -3.21 11.41 1.17
CA ILE A 120 -1.79 11.33 1.50
C ILE A 120 -1.24 9.98 1.05
N ASN A 121 -1.89 8.88 1.43
CA ASN A 121 -1.49 7.53 1.03
C ASN A 121 -1.46 7.37 -0.50
N TYR A 122 -2.51 7.84 -1.17
CA TYR A 122 -2.60 7.81 -2.64
C TYR A 122 -1.42 8.53 -3.29
N THR A 123 -1.06 9.72 -2.81
CA THR A 123 0.07 10.50 -3.34
C THR A 123 1.38 9.71 -3.25
N PHE A 124 1.67 9.09 -2.10
CA PHE A 124 2.85 8.24 -1.94
C PHE A 124 2.79 7.00 -2.86
N ILE A 125 1.65 6.32 -2.91
CA ILE A 125 1.47 5.13 -3.76
C ILE A 125 1.71 5.49 -5.22
N MET A 126 1.09 6.55 -5.74
CA MET A 126 1.26 6.99 -7.13
C MET A 126 2.70 7.37 -7.46
N ARG A 127 3.40 8.06 -6.56
CA ARG A 127 4.81 8.41 -6.73
C ARG A 127 5.68 7.14 -6.82
N ILE A 128 5.44 6.18 -5.97
CA ILE A 128 6.19 4.90 -5.97
C ILE A 128 5.90 4.11 -7.25
N LEU A 129 4.64 4.03 -7.69
CA LEU A 129 4.29 3.38 -8.95
C LEU A 129 5.00 4.03 -10.14
N SER A 130 5.05 5.36 -10.17
CA SER A 130 5.78 6.12 -11.20
C SER A 130 7.27 5.79 -11.21
N ILE A 131 7.93 5.76 -10.04
CA ILE A 131 9.35 5.40 -9.91
C ILE A 131 9.61 3.96 -10.40
N LEU A 132 8.74 3.02 -10.04
CA LEU A 132 8.84 1.61 -10.42
C LEU A 132 8.33 1.33 -11.84
N LYS A 133 7.79 2.32 -12.55
CA LYS A 133 7.17 2.19 -13.89
C LYS A 133 6.07 1.13 -13.92
N ILE A 134 5.27 1.05 -12.88
CA ILE A 134 4.10 0.18 -12.79
C ILE A 134 2.89 0.95 -13.31
N SER A 135 2.23 0.44 -14.36
CA SER A 135 1.15 1.11 -15.09
C SER A 135 -0.26 0.57 -14.77
N THR A 136 -0.42 -0.16 -13.67
CA THR A 136 -1.70 -0.71 -13.23
C THR A 136 -2.74 0.39 -13.00
N ASN A 137 -3.98 0.17 -13.44
CA ASN A 137 -5.09 1.10 -13.21
C ASN A 137 -5.45 1.16 -11.72
N LEU A 138 -5.27 2.32 -11.10
CA LEU A 138 -5.63 2.57 -9.71
C LEU A 138 -7.00 3.24 -9.65
N ASN A 139 -7.92 2.61 -8.93
CA ASN A 139 -9.29 3.10 -8.73
C ASN A 139 -9.55 3.34 -7.23
N TRP A 140 -10.54 4.18 -6.93
CA TRP A 140 -11.08 4.30 -5.58
C TRP A 140 -12.36 3.48 -5.43
N SER A 141 -12.56 2.85 -4.27
CA SER A 141 -13.80 2.12 -4.00
C SER A 141 -15.06 3.00 -4.10
N MET A 142 -14.92 4.31 -3.91
CA MET A 142 -16.01 5.29 -4.06
C MET A 142 -16.48 5.49 -5.50
N GLU A 143 -15.68 5.09 -6.49
CA GLU A 143 -16.06 5.11 -7.91
C GLU A 143 -17.09 4.03 -8.28
N PHE A 144 -17.35 3.10 -7.34
CA PHE A 144 -18.31 2.00 -7.50
C PHE A 144 -19.51 2.19 -6.58
N PRO A 145 -20.47 3.07 -6.97
CA PRO A 145 -21.63 3.35 -6.14
C PRO A 145 -22.53 2.13 -5.98
N ASN A 146 -23.41 2.17 -4.97
CA ASN A 146 -24.38 1.11 -4.65
C ASN A 146 -23.75 -0.24 -4.28
N ALA A 147 -22.49 -0.24 -3.82
CA ALA A 147 -21.90 -1.45 -3.29
C ALA A 147 -22.59 -1.86 -1.98
N PRO A 148 -22.95 -3.13 -1.80
CA PRO A 148 -23.54 -3.63 -0.57
C PRO A 148 -22.67 -3.38 0.67
N ASP A 149 -23.30 -3.36 1.86
CA ASP A 149 -22.57 -3.16 3.13
C ASP A 149 -21.80 -4.40 3.58
N GLY A 150 -22.13 -5.59 3.10
CA GLY A 150 -21.43 -6.83 3.39
C GLY A 150 -19.96 -6.79 2.94
N LYS A 151 -19.08 -7.39 3.74
CA LYS A 151 -17.62 -7.36 3.45
C LYS A 151 -17.31 -8.02 2.12
N THR A 152 -17.77 -9.25 1.90
CA THR A 152 -17.52 -10.01 0.66
C THR A 152 -18.37 -9.48 -0.50
N GLU A 153 -19.64 -9.16 -0.25
CA GLU A 153 -20.59 -8.67 -1.24
C GLU A 153 -20.08 -7.38 -1.90
N ARG A 154 -19.48 -6.49 -1.12
CA ARG A 154 -18.86 -5.25 -1.64
C ARG A 154 -17.70 -5.57 -2.59
N LEU A 155 -16.84 -6.51 -2.24
CA LEU A 155 -15.71 -6.91 -3.08
C LEU A 155 -16.19 -7.55 -4.39
N VAL A 156 -17.19 -8.44 -4.32
CA VAL A 156 -17.81 -9.06 -5.48
C VAL A 156 -18.45 -8.00 -6.39
N HIS A 157 -19.17 -7.03 -5.81
CA HIS A 157 -19.78 -5.92 -6.57
C HIS A 157 -18.71 -5.15 -7.38
N ILE A 158 -17.62 -4.75 -6.74
CA ILE A 158 -16.51 -4.02 -7.40
C ILE A 158 -15.88 -4.88 -8.50
N CYS A 159 -15.61 -6.14 -8.23
CA CYS A 159 -15.06 -7.08 -9.22
C CYS A 159 -15.96 -7.23 -10.44
N LYS A 160 -17.28 -7.35 -10.24
CA LYS A 160 -18.27 -7.39 -11.34
C LYS A 160 -18.26 -6.12 -12.17
N ARG A 161 -18.25 -4.95 -11.53
CA ARG A 161 -18.19 -3.64 -12.22
C ARG A 161 -16.93 -3.48 -13.06
N LEU A 162 -15.84 -4.12 -12.68
CA LEU A 162 -14.59 -4.15 -13.42
C LEU A 162 -14.49 -5.32 -14.41
N ASN A 163 -15.51 -6.17 -14.53
CA ASN A 163 -15.49 -7.39 -15.34
C ASN A 163 -14.30 -8.31 -14.99
N ALA A 164 -14.00 -8.46 -13.70
CA ALA A 164 -12.93 -9.31 -13.22
C ALA A 164 -13.25 -10.80 -13.46
N THR A 165 -12.24 -11.55 -13.85
CA THR A 165 -12.29 -13.02 -13.89
C THR A 165 -11.51 -13.65 -12.74
N GLU A 166 -10.56 -12.89 -12.16
CA GLU A 166 -9.77 -13.28 -10.99
C GLU A 166 -9.73 -12.13 -9.97
N TYR A 167 -9.96 -12.48 -8.70
CA TYR A 167 -9.79 -11.59 -7.57
C TYR A 167 -8.56 -12.02 -6.78
N ILE A 168 -7.54 -11.17 -6.71
CA ILE A 168 -6.31 -11.43 -5.99
C ILE A 168 -6.42 -10.89 -4.56
N SER A 169 -6.31 -11.77 -3.58
CA SER A 169 -6.44 -11.43 -2.16
C SER A 169 -5.25 -11.90 -1.33
N GLY A 170 -4.95 -11.17 -0.27
CA GLY A 170 -3.96 -11.60 0.72
C GLY A 170 -4.44 -12.80 1.54
N MET A 171 -3.50 -13.62 2.04
CA MET A 171 -3.81 -14.83 2.81
C MET A 171 -4.65 -14.57 4.06
N ALA A 172 -4.51 -13.42 4.72
CA ALA A 172 -5.28 -13.05 5.91
C ALA A 172 -6.81 -12.94 5.64
N ALA A 173 -7.23 -12.80 4.38
CA ALA A 173 -8.65 -12.74 4.05
C ALA A 173 -9.31 -14.13 4.00
N LYS A 174 -8.55 -15.23 4.05
CA LYS A 174 -9.11 -16.58 4.06
C LYS A 174 -10.05 -16.84 5.24
N ASP A 175 -9.83 -16.16 6.35
CA ASP A 175 -10.60 -16.39 7.58
C ASP A 175 -12.01 -15.79 7.53
N TYR A 176 -12.28 -14.85 6.61
CA TYR A 176 -13.55 -14.13 6.56
C TYR A 176 -14.18 -13.99 5.16
N LEU A 177 -13.44 -14.33 4.11
CA LEU A 177 -13.92 -14.17 2.72
C LEU A 177 -14.84 -15.34 2.33
N ASP A 178 -16.07 -15.05 1.94
CA ASP A 178 -16.96 -16.05 1.35
C ASP A 178 -16.62 -16.24 -0.14
N VAL A 179 -15.79 -17.27 -0.42
CA VAL A 179 -15.35 -17.60 -1.78
C VAL A 179 -16.52 -18.00 -2.69
N LYS A 180 -17.58 -18.62 -2.13
CA LYS A 180 -18.75 -19.05 -2.91
C LYS A 180 -19.50 -17.89 -3.54
N LEU A 181 -19.46 -16.70 -2.94
CA LEU A 181 -20.08 -15.51 -3.54
C LEU A 181 -19.33 -15.07 -4.81
N PHE A 182 -18.01 -15.22 -4.85
CA PHE A 182 -17.23 -14.97 -6.08
C PHE A 182 -17.48 -16.03 -7.14
N GLU A 183 -17.53 -17.31 -6.75
CA GLU A 183 -17.78 -18.44 -7.68
C GLU A 183 -19.14 -18.30 -8.38
N LYS A 184 -20.19 -17.87 -7.67
CA LYS A 184 -21.52 -17.61 -8.26
C LYS A 184 -21.49 -16.56 -9.39
N GLU A 185 -20.50 -15.65 -9.36
CA GLU A 185 -20.32 -14.63 -10.37
C GLU A 185 -19.22 -14.97 -11.37
N ASN A 186 -18.76 -16.23 -11.39
CA ASN A 186 -17.68 -16.74 -12.24
C ASN A 186 -16.34 -16.00 -12.04
N ILE A 187 -16.06 -15.56 -10.81
CA ILE A 187 -14.81 -14.89 -10.43
C ILE A 187 -13.99 -15.86 -9.57
N LYS A 188 -12.80 -16.19 -10.01
CA LYS A 188 -11.88 -17.04 -9.27
C LYS A 188 -11.15 -16.22 -8.19
N VAL A 189 -11.21 -16.67 -6.94
CA VAL A 189 -10.37 -16.09 -5.87
C VAL A 189 -8.98 -16.73 -5.95
N VAL A 190 -7.95 -15.89 -5.98
CA VAL A 190 -6.53 -16.28 -6.05
C VAL A 190 -5.81 -15.69 -4.86
N TRP A 191 -5.08 -16.54 -4.13
CA TRP A 191 -4.38 -16.12 -2.91
C TRP A 191 -2.95 -15.69 -3.19
N ALA A 192 -2.59 -14.50 -2.73
CA ALA A 192 -1.23 -13.99 -2.88
C ALA A 192 -0.26 -14.76 -1.97
N ASP A 193 0.86 -15.18 -2.54
CA ASP A 193 1.98 -15.79 -1.84
C ASP A 193 3.15 -14.81 -1.75
N TYR A 194 3.44 -14.37 -0.56
CA TYR A 194 4.53 -13.44 -0.25
C TYR A 194 5.86 -14.12 0.09
N SER A 195 5.96 -15.46 0.03
CA SER A 195 7.19 -16.19 0.26
C SER A 195 8.22 -15.95 -0.85
N GLY A 196 9.50 -16.26 -0.62
CA GLY A 196 10.53 -16.30 -1.65
C GLY A 196 10.95 -14.94 -2.23
N TYR A 197 10.68 -13.81 -1.57
CA TYR A 197 11.32 -12.54 -1.94
C TYR A 197 12.83 -12.62 -1.73
N ARG A 198 13.58 -12.17 -2.73
CA ARG A 198 15.04 -12.10 -2.64
C ARG A 198 15.46 -10.98 -1.69
N PRO A 199 16.47 -11.22 -0.82
CA PRO A 199 17.15 -10.14 -0.12
C PRO A 199 17.85 -9.20 -1.12
N TYR A 200 18.07 -7.96 -0.71
CA TYR A 200 18.87 -6.95 -1.42
C TYR A 200 19.86 -6.31 -0.45
N ASN A 201 20.73 -5.45 -0.94
CA ASN A 201 21.74 -4.76 -0.11
C ASN A 201 21.07 -3.73 0.81
N GLN A 202 20.51 -4.20 1.91
CA GLN A 202 19.86 -3.38 2.92
C GLN A 202 20.87 -2.84 3.92
N LEU A 203 20.79 -1.54 4.24
CA LEU A 203 21.56 -0.99 5.33
C LEU A 203 21.20 -1.67 6.66
N TYR A 204 22.21 -1.79 7.55
CA TYR A 204 22.05 -2.26 8.93
C TYR A 204 21.52 -3.70 9.05
N PRO A 205 22.40 -4.72 9.03
CA PRO A 205 22.01 -6.11 9.22
C PRO A 205 21.34 -6.35 10.61
N PRO A 206 20.51 -7.41 10.79
CA PRO A 206 20.12 -8.41 9.80
C PRO A 206 19.09 -7.88 8.78
N PHE A 207 18.92 -8.60 7.64
CA PHE A 207 17.94 -8.22 6.62
C PHE A 207 16.51 -8.30 7.15
N GLU A 208 15.67 -7.31 6.79
CA GLU A 208 14.27 -7.23 7.20
C GLU A 208 13.35 -7.03 6.00
N HIS A 209 12.43 -7.98 5.76
CA HIS A 209 11.46 -7.92 4.67
C HIS A 209 10.29 -6.97 4.94
N GLY A 210 9.91 -6.82 6.23
CA GLY A 210 8.67 -6.20 6.68
C GLY A 210 8.71 -4.67 6.82
N VAL A 211 9.59 -4.00 6.06
CA VAL A 211 9.74 -2.54 6.09
C VAL A 211 9.07 -1.87 4.88
N SER A 212 8.86 -0.56 4.96
CA SER A 212 8.40 0.26 3.85
C SER A 212 9.22 0.00 2.58
N ILE A 213 8.57 0.08 1.42
CA ILE A 213 9.26 -0.03 0.12
C ILE A 213 10.31 1.08 -0.08
N LEU A 214 10.24 2.17 0.69
CA LEU A 214 11.25 3.23 0.65
C LEU A 214 12.65 2.69 0.97
N ASP A 215 12.75 1.70 1.86
CA ASP A 215 13.99 1.00 2.15
C ASP A 215 14.58 0.37 0.88
N MET A 216 13.77 -0.38 0.13
CA MET A 216 14.20 -0.98 -1.13
C MET A 216 14.59 0.08 -2.17
N LEU A 217 13.80 1.14 -2.30
CA LEU A 217 14.06 2.20 -3.28
C LEU A 217 15.36 2.97 -2.97
N PHE A 218 15.62 3.29 -1.72
CA PHE A 218 16.86 4.00 -1.34
C PHE A 218 18.11 3.14 -1.48
N ASN A 219 17.98 1.82 -1.29
CA ASN A 219 19.12 0.91 -1.40
C ASN A 219 19.37 0.41 -2.84
N GLU A 220 18.32 0.20 -3.67
CA GLU A 220 18.42 -0.45 -4.98
C GLU A 220 17.97 0.46 -6.15
N GLY A 221 17.43 1.65 -5.87
CA GLY A 221 17.01 2.62 -6.88
C GLY A 221 15.80 2.17 -7.72
N VAL A 222 15.65 2.80 -8.89
CA VAL A 222 14.53 2.54 -9.83
C VAL A 222 14.54 1.13 -10.39
N GLN A 223 15.69 0.47 -10.41
CA GLN A 223 15.83 -0.92 -10.90
C GLN A 223 15.24 -1.94 -9.91
N SER A 224 14.93 -1.54 -8.69
CA SER A 224 14.37 -2.42 -7.66
C SER A 224 13.04 -3.10 -8.06
N VAL A 225 12.39 -2.66 -9.14
CA VAL A 225 11.20 -3.33 -9.69
C VAL A 225 11.46 -4.81 -10.03
N HIS A 226 12.69 -5.20 -10.37
CA HIS A 226 13.06 -6.60 -10.65
C HIS A 226 13.08 -7.48 -9.38
N LEU A 227 13.07 -6.88 -8.18
CA LEU A 227 12.94 -7.59 -6.90
C LEU A 227 11.47 -7.93 -6.58
N LEU A 228 10.53 -7.34 -7.31
CA LEU A 228 9.12 -7.70 -7.26
C LEU A 228 8.89 -8.90 -8.19
N LYS A 229 8.06 -9.84 -7.76
CA LYS A 229 7.72 -11.02 -8.56
C LYS A 229 6.87 -10.64 -9.77
N ASP A 230 6.99 -11.38 -10.87
CA ASP A 230 6.09 -11.24 -12.03
C ASP A 230 4.73 -11.92 -11.80
N LYS A 231 4.68 -12.85 -10.83
CA LYS A 231 3.47 -13.54 -10.39
C LYS A 231 3.53 -13.72 -8.87
N ILE A 232 2.50 -13.29 -8.16
CA ILE A 232 2.45 -13.29 -6.68
C ILE A 232 1.58 -14.44 -6.10
N TRP A 233 1.22 -15.39 -6.89
CA TRP A 233 0.44 -16.57 -6.48
C TRP A 233 1.07 -17.85 -7.05
N VAL A 234 0.78 -18.98 -6.43
CA VAL A 234 1.17 -20.32 -6.87
C VAL A 234 0.17 -20.87 -7.89
#